data_32b3beee7a3f4703234d2589422b1051
#
_entry.id   32b3beee7a3f4703234d2589422b1051
#
_cell.length_a   1.000
_cell.length_b   1.000
_cell.length_c   1.000
_cell.angle_alpha   90.00
_cell.angle_beta   90.00
_cell.angle_gamma   90.00
#
_symmetry.space_group_name_H-M   'P 1'
#
loop_
_entity.id
_entity.type
_entity.pdbx_description
1 polymer ?
#
loop_
_entity_poly.entity_id
_entity_poly.type
_entity_poly.pdbx_seq_one_letter_code
_entity_poly.pdbx_strand_id
1 'polypeptide(L)'
;MAAVKEYDLTIAEQTVNITGKSLKRITVNGKFVAPLLEFEEGDDAVIRVHNKLKNQDSSIHWHGLILPGIMDGVPGFNKFDGIAPNKTYEYKFKVRQNGTYWYHSHSKGQEQDGLYGPLVIYPKNKVPLTAGEKADRDYVVLLSDFHNSTSGQIMSNLKKEADYYQNRRETVFDVFRQIKRDGLKATWKDRSMWNQMRMLKTDMSDVTNYTFLMNGKTPEQNWTGNFKAGEKVRLRFINASAMSLFDVRIPNLQMTVVSADGQPVKPVPVDEFRIGTAETYDVIVEPKQASYQIEAESIDRSGFSIGTLHDENTSPVKNIMMPTPRPRALLTMEDMGMNHDMSSMKGMDHDMSSMKGMDHDMSSMKGMDHDMSSMKGMNHDMSSMKGMYHDMSSKTMSSSGSDEVVYGWANASTPAGLKALQYSDLQSLTPQKDTRAPEREIEIRLGGNMERYIWTINGKKFNETEPFKVKYGERIRLKFVNDSMMAHPMHLHGMFMQLENGQDPSNMPNKHTVIVPPGKTVTTLLTADELGEWAIHCHLLYHMSAGMMNKLIVANVDSNSTSSKDVVTQPNTNDKGVNQHAHH
;
A
#
# COMPACT_ATOMS: atom_id res chain seq x y z
N MET A 1 1.67 31.16 -21.34
CA MET A 1 2.46 30.18 -22.11
C MET A 1 2.81 29.05 -21.17
N ALA A 2 2.81 27.79 -21.64
CA ALA A 2 3.31 26.66 -20.86
C ALA A 2 4.81 26.89 -20.59
N ALA A 3 5.24 26.70 -19.34
CA ALA A 3 6.62 26.81 -18.95
C ALA A 3 7.33 25.46 -19.17
N VAL A 4 8.60 25.51 -19.56
CA VAL A 4 9.47 24.32 -19.49
C VAL A 4 10.01 24.23 -18.08
N LYS A 5 9.70 23.14 -17.38
CA LYS A 5 10.16 22.89 -16.02
C LYS A 5 11.19 21.75 -16.04
N GLU A 6 12.40 22.07 -15.66
CA GLU A 6 13.53 21.15 -15.75
C GLU A 6 14.01 20.71 -14.37
N TYR A 7 14.36 19.41 -14.26
CA TYR A 7 15.03 18.84 -13.09
C TYR A 7 16.17 17.93 -13.54
N ASP A 8 17.24 17.93 -12.77
CA ASP A 8 18.32 16.94 -12.84
C ASP A 8 18.31 16.11 -11.56
N LEU A 9 18.14 14.81 -11.70
CA LEU A 9 18.09 13.86 -10.59
C LEU A 9 19.26 12.89 -10.70
N THR A 10 20.14 12.90 -9.71
CA THR A 10 21.29 12.00 -9.62
C THR A 10 21.01 10.91 -8.61
N ILE A 11 20.90 9.68 -9.08
CA ILE A 11 20.72 8.47 -8.27
C ILE A 11 22.10 7.96 -7.87
N ALA A 12 22.35 7.85 -6.57
CA ALA A 12 23.62 7.36 -6.05
C ALA A 12 23.42 6.58 -4.75
N GLU A 13 24.34 5.64 -4.48
CA GLU A 13 24.42 4.99 -3.19
C GLU A 13 25.27 5.83 -2.24
N GLN A 14 24.75 6.14 -1.07
CA GLN A 14 25.44 6.91 -0.05
C GLN A 14 25.19 6.29 1.34
N THR A 15 26.07 6.62 2.27
CA THR A 15 25.87 6.27 3.68
C THR A 15 24.91 7.26 4.31
N VAL A 16 23.85 6.72 4.91
CA VAL A 16 22.84 7.49 5.65
C VAL A 16 22.72 6.97 7.08
N ASN A 17 22.32 7.83 7.99
CA ASN A 17 22.04 7.46 9.38
C ASN A 17 20.64 7.94 9.74
N ILE A 18 19.68 7.03 9.71
CA ILE A 18 18.25 7.31 10.00
C ILE A 18 17.91 6.87 11.42
N THR A 19 18.37 5.69 11.82
CA THR A 19 17.98 5.04 13.07
C THR A 19 19.14 4.88 14.07
N GLY A 20 20.20 5.66 13.92
CA GLY A 20 21.42 5.54 14.74
C GLY A 20 22.46 4.58 14.17
N LYS A 21 22.18 3.92 13.04
CA LYS A 21 23.11 3.07 12.31
C LYS A 21 23.49 3.71 10.98
N SER A 22 24.77 3.67 10.65
CA SER A 22 25.24 4.09 9.32
C SER A 22 25.03 2.96 8.32
N LEU A 23 24.16 3.18 7.35
CA LEU A 23 23.75 2.19 6.36
C LEU A 23 23.90 2.77 4.96
N LYS A 24 24.24 1.92 4.00
CA LYS A 24 24.24 2.31 2.59
C LYS A 24 22.80 2.24 2.05
N ARG A 25 22.37 3.34 1.47
CA ARG A 25 21.04 3.47 0.85
C ARG A 25 21.15 4.29 -0.43
N ILE A 26 20.10 4.21 -1.24
CA ILE A 26 19.98 5.01 -2.45
C ILE A 26 19.51 6.40 -2.07
N THR A 27 20.17 7.42 -2.61
CA THR A 27 19.78 8.83 -2.47
C THR A 27 19.53 9.43 -3.85
N VAL A 28 18.77 10.50 -3.89
CA VAL A 28 18.59 11.33 -5.07
C VAL A 28 19.08 12.74 -4.73
N ASN A 29 20.01 13.25 -5.52
CA ASN A 29 20.69 14.53 -5.25
C ASN A 29 21.26 14.63 -3.82
N GLY A 30 21.78 13.50 -3.33
CA GLY A 30 22.33 13.41 -1.98
C GLY A 30 21.29 13.37 -0.86
N LYS A 31 20.02 13.28 -1.16
CA LYS A 31 18.93 13.31 -0.18
C LYS A 31 18.26 11.95 -0.01
N PHE A 32 17.98 11.62 1.23
CA PHE A 32 17.08 10.59 1.68
C PHE A 32 16.01 11.27 2.57
N VAL A 33 14.82 11.38 2.21
CA VAL A 33 14.00 11.05 1.04
C VAL A 33 14.37 11.92 -0.16
N ALA A 34 14.10 11.44 -1.38
CA ALA A 34 14.33 12.18 -2.61
C ALA A 34 13.56 13.52 -2.65
N PRO A 35 14.06 14.52 -3.39
CA PRO A 35 13.49 15.87 -3.36
C PRO A 35 12.06 15.94 -3.92
N LEU A 36 11.27 16.89 -3.39
CA LEU A 36 9.98 17.26 -3.94
C LEU A 36 10.16 17.82 -5.35
N LEU A 37 9.42 17.27 -6.30
CA LEU A 37 9.27 17.83 -7.64
C LEU A 37 7.95 18.59 -7.73
N GLU A 38 8.00 19.79 -8.27
CA GLU A 38 6.84 20.67 -8.38
C GLU A 38 6.64 21.09 -9.82
N PHE A 39 5.40 20.94 -10.28
CA PHE A 39 4.96 21.37 -11.60
C PHE A 39 3.65 22.12 -11.48
N GLU A 40 3.29 22.77 -12.56
CA GLU A 40 1.99 23.35 -12.79
C GLU A 40 1.32 22.66 -13.98
N GLU A 41 0.03 22.44 -13.91
CA GLU A 41 -0.72 21.83 -15.01
C GLU A 41 -0.53 22.62 -16.30
N GLY A 42 -0.12 21.93 -17.35
CA GLY A 42 0.20 22.51 -18.64
C GLY A 42 1.69 22.74 -18.88
N ASP A 43 2.54 22.55 -17.87
CA ASP A 43 3.99 22.61 -18.06
C ASP A 43 4.51 21.54 -19.02
N ASP A 44 5.65 21.82 -19.63
CA ASP A 44 6.47 20.82 -20.29
C ASP A 44 7.55 20.34 -19.32
N ALA A 45 7.41 19.11 -18.84
CA ALA A 45 8.37 18.51 -17.93
C ALA A 45 9.59 17.98 -18.69
N VAL A 46 10.78 18.31 -18.22
CA VAL A 46 12.05 17.78 -18.68
C VAL A 46 12.83 17.32 -17.45
N ILE A 47 12.97 16.00 -17.27
CA ILE A 47 13.63 15.44 -16.10
C ILE A 47 14.75 14.53 -16.57
N ARG A 48 15.99 14.96 -16.33
CA ARG A 48 17.18 14.16 -16.63
C ARG A 48 17.55 13.36 -15.41
N VAL A 49 17.57 12.04 -15.56
CA VAL A 49 17.90 11.10 -14.49
C VAL A 49 19.26 10.47 -14.78
N HIS A 50 20.21 10.74 -13.89
CA HIS A 50 21.58 10.25 -13.97
C HIS A 50 21.76 9.07 -13.02
N ASN A 51 22.00 7.88 -13.55
CA ASN A 51 22.26 6.71 -12.73
C ASN A 51 23.74 6.61 -12.38
N LYS A 52 24.08 6.90 -11.13
CA LYS A 52 25.44 6.77 -10.58
C LYS A 52 25.61 5.53 -9.69
N LEU A 53 24.66 4.61 -9.70
CA LEU A 53 24.84 3.29 -9.09
C LEU A 53 25.91 2.53 -9.86
N LYS A 54 26.78 1.79 -9.14
CA LYS A 54 27.95 1.16 -9.77
C LYS A 54 27.62 -0.03 -10.67
N ASN A 55 26.71 -0.90 -10.20
CA ASN A 55 26.44 -2.20 -10.83
C ASN A 55 24.96 -2.51 -10.95
N GLN A 56 24.11 -1.50 -10.96
CA GLN A 56 22.67 -1.68 -11.05
C GLN A 56 22.07 -0.73 -12.06
N ASP A 57 21.19 -1.25 -12.89
CA ASP A 57 20.26 -0.44 -13.65
C ASP A 57 19.29 0.24 -12.69
N SER A 58 18.74 1.35 -13.09
CA SER A 58 17.73 2.06 -12.35
C SER A 58 16.61 2.55 -13.26
N SER A 59 15.59 3.12 -12.68
CA SER A 59 14.45 3.68 -13.39
C SER A 59 13.70 4.60 -12.46
N ILE A 60 12.91 5.52 -13.01
CA ILE A 60 11.93 6.27 -12.24
C ILE A 60 10.58 6.15 -12.91
N HIS A 61 9.61 5.69 -12.14
CA HIS A 61 8.20 5.69 -12.48
C HIS A 61 7.51 6.89 -11.84
N TRP A 62 6.71 7.59 -12.63
CA TRP A 62 5.92 8.76 -12.20
C TRP A 62 4.53 8.28 -11.83
N HIS A 63 4.35 7.99 -10.55
CA HIS A 63 3.17 7.30 -10.04
C HIS A 63 1.91 8.15 -10.15
N GLY A 64 0.94 7.68 -10.92
CA GLY A 64 -0.34 8.35 -11.12
C GLY A 64 -0.37 9.36 -12.27
N LEU A 65 0.72 9.56 -12.99
CA LEU A 65 0.76 10.50 -14.11
C LEU A 65 0.26 9.89 -15.41
N ILE A 66 -0.48 10.68 -16.15
CA ILE A 66 -0.90 10.38 -17.53
C ILE A 66 0.17 10.93 -18.45
N LEU A 67 0.88 10.03 -19.13
CA LEU A 67 2.03 10.36 -19.96
C LEU A 67 2.24 9.29 -21.04
N PRO A 68 3.07 9.57 -22.07
CA PRO A 68 3.41 8.57 -23.07
C PRO A 68 4.07 7.34 -22.43
N GLY A 69 3.72 6.13 -22.92
CA GLY A 69 4.17 4.88 -22.31
C GLY A 69 5.69 4.77 -22.15
N ILE A 70 6.46 5.25 -23.14
CA ILE A 70 7.94 5.24 -23.07
C ILE A 70 8.49 6.10 -21.91
N MET A 71 7.72 7.03 -21.39
CA MET A 71 8.08 7.89 -20.26
C MET A 71 7.58 7.37 -18.89
N ASP A 72 6.89 6.24 -18.88
CA ASP A 72 6.34 5.64 -17.65
C ASP A 72 7.42 5.07 -16.72
N GLY A 73 8.59 4.75 -17.27
CA GLY A 73 9.77 4.38 -16.48
C GLY A 73 9.76 2.96 -15.92
N VAL A 74 9.06 2.03 -16.55
CA VAL A 74 9.01 0.62 -16.15
C VAL A 74 9.87 -0.21 -17.08
N PRO A 75 11.00 -0.79 -16.63
CA PRO A 75 11.84 -1.63 -17.46
C PRO A 75 11.07 -2.84 -18.03
N GLY A 76 11.23 -3.10 -19.32
CA GLY A 76 10.54 -4.17 -20.03
C GLY A 76 9.16 -3.81 -20.59
N PHE A 77 8.72 -2.56 -20.40
CA PHE A 77 7.46 -2.03 -20.91
C PHE A 77 7.75 -0.90 -21.92
N ASN A 78 6.93 -0.79 -22.97
CA ASN A 78 7.04 0.28 -23.98
C ASN A 78 8.45 0.46 -24.56
N LYS A 79 9.21 -0.63 -24.70
CA LYS A 79 10.60 -0.63 -25.17
C LYS A 79 11.57 0.21 -24.30
N PHE A 80 11.23 0.42 -23.03
CA PHE A 80 12.13 1.02 -22.06
C PHE A 80 12.90 -0.07 -21.33
N ASP A 81 14.24 -0.04 -21.40
CA ASP A 81 15.10 -1.08 -20.83
C ASP A 81 15.71 -0.70 -19.47
N GLY A 82 15.36 0.47 -18.95
CA GLY A 82 15.97 1.03 -17.75
C GLY A 82 17.14 1.96 -18.08
N ILE A 83 17.79 2.45 -17.02
CA ILE A 83 18.93 3.36 -17.09
C ILE A 83 20.15 2.61 -16.58
N ALA A 84 21.07 2.28 -17.49
CA ALA A 84 22.30 1.58 -17.12
C ALA A 84 23.22 2.43 -16.24
N PRO A 85 24.16 1.83 -15.51
CA PRO A 85 25.14 2.57 -14.70
C PRO A 85 25.90 3.60 -15.54
N ASN A 86 26.09 4.80 -14.98
CA ASN A 86 26.73 5.96 -15.62
C ASN A 86 26.01 6.49 -16.87
N LYS A 87 24.77 6.11 -17.09
CA LYS A 87 23.93 6.64 -18.17
C LYS A 87 22.91 7.65 -17.64
N THR A 88 22.44 8.48 -18.55
CA THR A 88 21.39 9.48 -18.30
C THR A 88 20.20 9.16 -19.20
N TYR A 89 19.01 9.23 -18.62
CA TYR A 89 17.76 9.15 -19.38
C TYR A 89 16.98 10.45 -19.20
N GLU A 90 16.48 11.00 -20.29
CA GLU A 90 15.69 12.22 -20.27
C GLU A 90 14.21 11.89 -20.43
N TYR A 91 13.45 12.15 -19.37
CA TYR A 91 12.00 12.07 -19.39
C TYR A 91 11.43 13.42 -19.86
N LYS A 92 10.65 13.40 -20.93
CA LYS A 92 9.96 14.56 -21.47
C LYS A 92 8.48 14.26 -21.66
N PHE A 93 7.63 15.03 -21.03
CA PHE A 93 6.19 14.89 -21.21
C PHE A 93 5.45 16.17 -20.87
N LYS A 94 4.26 16.31 -21.45
CA LYS A 94 3.30 17.35 -21.09
C LYS A 94 2.64 16.99 -19.77
N VAL A 95 2.61 17.93 -18.82
CA VAL A 95 1.90 17.78 -17.54
C VAL A 95 0.41 18.01 -17.77
N ARG A 96 -0.37 16.94 -17.81
CA ARG A 96 -1.78 16.93 -18.27
C ARG A 96 -2.81 16.98 -17.15
N GLN A 97 -2.38 17.04 -15.90
CA GLN A 97 -3.21 16.94 -14.70
C GLN A 97 -2.64 17.77 -13.57
N ASN A 98 -3.42 17.91 -12.50
CA ASN A 98 -2.94 18.46 -11.25
C ASN A 98 -3.18 17.46 -10.12
N GLY A 99 -2.65 17.73 -8.94
CA GLY A 99 -2.83 16.91 -7.74
C GLY A 99 -1.52 16.51 -7.08
N THR A 100 -1.67 15.66 -6.07
CA THR A 100 -0.58 15.11 -5.29
C THR A 100 -0.24 13.71 -5.79
N TYR A 101 1.01 13.52 -6.17
CA TYR A 101 1.57 12.29 -6.71
C TYR A 101 2.91 12.02 -6.06
N TRP A 102 3.61 11.00 -6.55
CA TRP A 102 4.95 10.68 -6.11
C TRP A 102 5.72 9.95 -7.20
N TYR A 103 7.00 9.71 -7.01
CA TYR A 103 7.84 8.98 -7.94
C TYR A 103 8.72 7.99 -7.19
N HIS A 104 9.03 6.89 -7.83
CA HIS A 104 9.85 5.85 -7.23
C HIS A 104 10.50 4.97 -8.30
N SER A 105 11.51 4.22 -7.90
CA SER A 105 12.11 3.22 -8.78
C SER A 105 11.14 2.09 -9.08
N HIS A 106 11.23 1.57 -10.28
CA HIS A 106 10.58 0.32 -10.68
C HIS A 106 11.61 -0.78 -10.98
N SER A 107 12.79 -0.70 -10.34
CA SER A 107 13.93 -1.61 -10.51
C SER A 107 14.29 -2.29 -9.19
N LYS A 108 14.26 -3.64 -9.17
CA LYS A 108 14.85 -4.53 -8.13
C LYS A 108 14.75 -4.07 -6.66
N GLY A 109 13.61 -3.63 -6.19
CA GLY A 109 13.44 -3.24 -4.78
C GLY A 109 14.13 -1.93 -4.38
N GLN A 110 14.62 -1.16 -5.31
CA GLN A 110 15.28 0.13 -5.04
C GLN A 110 14.35 1.13 -4.34
N GLU A 111 13.05 0.99 -4.50
CA GLU A 111 12.03 1.75 -3.76
C GLU A 111 12.21 1.59 -2.24
N GLN A 112 12.35 0.36 -1.74
CA GLN A 112 12.64 0.11 -0.32
C GLN A 112 14.00 0.68 0.09
N ASP A 113 14.97 0.64 -0.80
CA ASP A 113 16.34 1.06 -0.53
C ASP A 113 16.53 2.58 -0.59
N GLY A 114 15.48 3.36 -0.86
CA GLY A 114 15.48 4.82 -0.72
C GLY A 114 15.12 5.62 -1.96
N LEU A 115 14.85 4.98 -3.13
CA LEU A 115 14.51 5.71 -4.34
C LEU A 115 13.02 5.97 -4.44
N TYR A 116 12.54 6.95 -3.70
CA TYR A 116 11.18 7.49 -3.74
C TYR A 116 11.16 8.95 -3.29
N GLY A 117 10.25 9.72 -3.82
CA GLY A 117 10.06 11.13 -3.47
C GLY A 117 8.69 11.67 -3.87
N PRO A 118 8.29 12.79 -3.30
CA PRO A 118 7.00 13.42 -3.59
C PRO A 118 7.03 14.22 -4.89
N LEU A 119 5.86 14.32 -5.52
CA LEU A 119 5.62 15.10 -6.72
C LEU A 119 4.27 15.79 -6.59
N VAL A 120 4.26 17.11 -6.72
CA VAL A 120 3.04 17.91 -6.65
C VAL A 120 2.87 18.68 -7.95
N ILE A 121 1.68 18.60 -8.52
CA ILE A 121 1.29 19.37 -9.69
C ILE A 121 0.18 20.33 -9.26
N TYR A 122 0.49 21.61 -9.29
CA TYR A 122 -0.49 22.63 -8.95
C TYR A 122 -1.46 22.88 -10.11
N PRO A 123 -2.71 23.23 -9.80
CA PRO A 123 -3.63 23.74 -10.83
C PRO A 123 -3.03 24.93 -11.57
N LYS A 124 -3.46 25.13 -12.81
CA LYS A 124 -2.99 26.24 -13.64
C LYS A 124 -3.12 27.59 -12.90
N ASN A 125 -2.04 28.38 -12.90
CA ASN A 125 -1.90 29.61 -12.13
C ASN A 125 -2.07 29.45 -10.62
N LYS A 126 -1.94 28.23 -10.10
CA LYS A 126 -2.13 27.87 -8.68
C LYS A 126 -3.49 28.30 -8.12
N VAL A 127 -4.50 28.36 -8.96
CA VAL A 127 -5.86 28.70 -8.54
C VAL A 127 -6.52 27.44 -7.97
N PRO A 128 -7.02 27.49 -6.72
CA PRO A 128 -7.76 26.36 -6.15
C PRO A 128 -8.96 25.99 -7.01
N LEU A 129 -9.25 24.70 -7.14
CA LEU A 129 -10.37 24.20 -7.94
C LEU A 129 -11.72 24.61 -7.35
N THR A 130 -11.79 24.74 -6.04
CA THR A 130 -12.96 25.23 -5.31
C THR A 130 -12.54 26.17 -4.17
N ALA A 131 -13.47 26.99 -3.70
CA ALA A 131 -13.25 27.82 -2.50
C ALA A 131 -12.92 26.98 -1.25
N GLY A 132 -13.46 25.77 -1.15
CA GLY A 132 -13.22 24.83 -0.03
C GLY A 132 -11.79 24.28 0.02
N GLU A 133 -11.07 24.34 -1.11
CA GLU A 133 -9.68 23.89 -1.20
C GLU A 133 -8.66 25.01 -0.98
N LYS A 134 -9.12 26.25 -0.80
CA LYS A 134 -8.23 27.38 -0.51
C LYS A 134 -7.55 27.16 0.84
N ALA A 135 -6.23 27.13 0.84
CA ALA A 135 -5.43 26.97 2.05
C ALA A 135 -4.38 28.09 2.13
N ASP A 136 -4.07 28.50 3.36
CA ASP A 136 -3.04 29.48 3.66
C ASP A 136 -1.65 28.85 3.69
N ARG A 137 -1.58 27.57 4.05
CA ARG A 137 -0.37 26.73 4.09
C ARG A 137 -0.62 25.41 3.37
N ASP A 138 0.43 24.89 2.77
CA ASP A 138 0.38 23.67 1.98
C ASP A 138 1.63 22.81 2.27
N TYR A 139 1.43 21.63 2.84
CA TYR A 139 2.49 20.72 3.22
C TYR A 139 2.32 19.36 2.58
N VAL A 140 3.41 18.81 2.08
CA VAL A 140 3.53 17.38 1.78
C VAL A 140 3.82 16.62 3.08
N VAL A 141 3.09 15.54 3.29
CA VAL A 141 3.31 14.61 4.40
C VAL A 141 3.53 13.22 3.82
N LEU A 142 4.78 12.91 3.54
CA LEU A 142 5.18 11.65 2.94
C LEU A 142 5.49 10.63 4.04
N LEU A 143 4.70 9.56 4.07
CA LEU A 143 4.87 8.43 4.97
C LEU A 143 5.72 7.36 4.30
N SER A 144 6.65 6.79 5.03
CA SER A 144 7.48 5.69 4.54
C SER A 144 7.89 4.72 5.66
N ASP A 145 8.35 3.56 5.26
CA ASP A 145 8.81 2.50 6.13
C ASP A 145 10.30 2.22 5.88
N PHE A 146 11.12 2.52 6.86
CA PHE A 146 12.57 2.31 6.82
C PHE A 146 12.95 1.01 7.52
N HIS A 147 13.76 0.20 6.86
CA HIS A 147 14.27 -1.06 7.41
C HIS A 147 15.80 -1.04 7.46
N ASN A 148 16.37 -1.62 8.52
CA ASN A 148 17.82 -1.73 8.64
C ASN A 148 18.43 -2.71 7.62
N SER A 149 17.66 -3.69 7.15
CA SER A 149 18.08 -4.58 6.07
C SER A 149 17.79 -3.97 4.70
N THR A 150 18.54 -4.37 3.69
CA THR A 150 18.28 -4.01 2.29
C THR A 150 17.08 -4.78 1.74
N SER A 151 16.51 -4.29 0.64
CA SER A 151 15.42 -4.98 -0.06
C SER A 151 15.80 -6.40 -0.47
N GLY A 152 17.04 -6.61 -0.91
CA GLY A 152 17.55 -7.93 -1.28
C GLY A 152 17.61 -8.90 -0.11
N GLN A 153 18.03 -8.43 1.07
CA GLN A 153 18.03 -9.21 2.30
C GLN A 153 16.60 -9.58 2.74
N ILE A 154 15.70 -8.61 2.71
CA ILE A 154 14.29 -8.82 3.06
C ILE A 154 13.66 -9.86 2.13
N MET A 155 13.83 -9.71 0.82
CA MET A 155 13.28 -10.67 -0.14
C MET A 155 13.88 -12.07 0.01
N SER A 156 15.17 -12.16 0.26
CA SER A 156 15.84 -13.44 0.53
C SER A 156 15.27 -14.13 1.76
N ASN A 157 15.00 -13.39 2.83
CA ASN A 157 14.42 -13.93 4.06
C ASN A 157 12.97 -14.39 3.84
N LEU A 158 12.15 -13.61 3.13
CA LEU A 158 10.77 -13.98 2.79
C LEU A 158 10.71 -15.24 1.92
N LYS A 159 11.66 -15.43 0.99
CA LYS A 159 11.74 -16.64 0.16
C LYS A 159 12.19 -17.88 0.94
N LYS A 160 12.96 -17.71 2.00
CA LYS A 160 13.34 -18.82 2.87
C LYS A 160 12.17 -19.27 3.72
N GLU A 161 11.45 -18.31 4.28
CA GLU A 161 10.32 -18.53 5.18
C GLU A 161 9.38 -17.35 5.08
N ALA A 162 8.16 -17.55 4.59
CA ALA A 162 7.21 -16.45 4.35
C ALA A 162 6.82 -15.70 5.63
N ASP A 163 6.90 -16.37 6.78
CA ASP A 163 6.63 -15.79 8.10
C ASP A 163 7.91 -15.37 8.86
N TYR A 164 9.03 -15.19 8.16
CA TYR A 164 10.33 -14.84 8.75
C TYR A 164 10.25 -13.60 9.65
N TYR A 165 9.46 -12.60 9.27
CA TYR A 165 9.32 -11.34 10.01
C TYR A 165 8.15 -11.35 11.00
N GLN A 166 7.49 -12.47 11.21
CA GLN A 166 6.36 -12.59 12.12
C GLN A 166 6.84 -12.61 13.58
N ASN A 167 6.80 -11.47 14.23
CA ASN A 167 7.26 -11.30 15.61
C ASN A 167 6.22 -11.68 16.66
N ARG A 168 4.98 -11.97 16.25
CA ARG A 168 3.86 -12.25 17.16
C ARG A 168 3.30 -13.63 16.92
N ARG A 169 4.14 -14.63 17.13
CA ARG A 169 3.65 -16.02 17.21
C ARG A 169 2.70 -16.13 18.39
N GLU A 170 1.54 -16.72 18.15
CA GLU A 170 0.59 -16.98 19.21
C GLU A 170 1.23 -17.87 20.27
N THR A 171 1.06 -17.47 21.53
CA THR A 171 1.54 -18.20 22.68
C THR A 171 0.46 -19.15 23.18
N VAL A 172 0.84 -20.12 24.00
CA VAL A 172 -0.12 -21.00 24.68
C VAL A 172 -1.15 -20.19 25.48
N PHE A 173 -0.75 -19.04 26.01
CA PHE A 173 -1.65 -18.13 26.73
C PHE A 173 -2.71 -17.50 25.81
N ASP A 174 -2.39 -17.24 24.56
CA ASP A 174 -3.37 -16.73 23.59
C ASP A 174 -4.42 -17.79 23.26
N VAL A 175 -4.00 -19.06 23.20
CA VAL A 175 -4.92 -20.21 23.05
C VAL A 175 -5.88 -20.28 24.23
N PHE A 176 -5.37 -20.19 25.45
CA PHE A 176 -6.22 -20.22 26.66
C PHE A 176 -7.19 -19.03 26.72
N ARG A 177 -6.73 -17.84 26.34
CA ARG A 177 -7.60 -16.66 26.25
C ARG A 177 -8.72 -16.87 25.24
N GLN A 178 -8.41 -17.44 24.07
CA GLN A 178 -9.41 -17.75 23.05
C GLN A 178 -10.40 -18.80 23.56
N ILE A 179 -9.93 -19.88 24.20
CA ILE A 179 -10.80 -20.91 24.78
C ILE A 179 -11.75 -20.32 25.83
N LYS A 180 -11.23 -19.43 26.66
CA LYS A 180 -12.04 -18.76 27.71
C LYS A 180 -13.14 -17.87 27.11
N ARG A 181 -12.85 -17.23 25.96
CA ARG A 181 -13.77 -16.33 25.28
C ARG A 181 -14.80 -17.08 24.43
N ASP A 182 -14.36 -18.00 23.60
CA ASP A 182 -15.14 -18.60 22.51
C ASP A 182 -15.55 -20.05 22.80
N GLY A 183 -14.97 -20.66 23.84
CA GLY A 183 -15.17 -22.07 24.17
C GLY A 183 -14.21 -23.00 23.42
N LEU A 184 -13.95 -24.17 23.96
CA LEU A 184 -12.96 -25.13 23.46
C LEU A 184 -13.27 -25.59 22.03
N LYS A 185 -14.53 -25.93 21.76
CA LYS A 185 -14.95 -26.48 20.45
C LYS A 185 -14.84 -25.45 19.34
N ALA A 186 -15.26 -24.19 19.60
CA ALA A 186 -15.15 -23.09 18.64
C ALA A 186 -13.70 -22.73 18.38
N THR A 187 -12.88 -22.65 19.42
CA THR A 187 -11.43 -22.39 19.32
C THR A 187 -10.73 -23.45 18.49
N TRP A 188 -11.03 -24.74 18.73
CA TRP A 188 -10.44 -25.85 17.99
C TRP A 188 -10.81 -25.80 16.50
N LYS A 189 -12.09 -25.57 16.21
CA LYS A 189 -12.58 -25.46 14.83
C LYS A 189 -11.89 -24.31 14.09
N ASP A 190 -11.85 -23.13 14.71
CA ASP A 190 -11.21 -21.94 14.18
C ASP A 190 -9.71 -22.18 13.90
N ARG A 191 -8.98 -22.68 14.87
CA ARG A 191 -7.54 -22.96 14.75
C ARG A 191 -7.20 -24.05 13.74
N SER A 192 -7.98 -25.12 13.72
CA SER A 192 -7.80 -26.19 12.74
C SER A 192 -7.93 -25.67 11.32
N MET A 193 -8.90 -24.80 11.09
CA MET A 193 -9.15 -24.20 9.78
C MET A 193 -8.03 -23.24 9.35
N TRP A 194 -7.55 -22.38 10.26
CA TRP A 194 -6.41 -21.50 9.99
C TRP A 194 -5.13 -22.30 9.73
N ASN A 195 -4.92 -23.38 10.48
CA ASN A 195 -3.77 -24.27 10.28
C ASN A 195 -3.84 -25.01 8.93
N GLN A 196 -5.03 -25.44 8.51
CA GLN A 196 -5.22 -26.04 7.18
C GLN A 196 -4.90 -25.08 6.05
N MET A 197 -5.22 -23.80 6.21
CA MET A 197 -4.89 -22.77 5.23
C MET A 197 -3.41 -22.36 5.28
N ARG A 198 -2.64 -22.85 6.26
CA ARG A 198 -1.23 -22.48 6.51
C ARG A 198 -1.01 -20.98 6.61
N MET A 199 -1.97 -20.27 7.14
CA MET A 199 -1.97 -18.82 7.28
C MET A 199 -2.12 -18.44 8.75
N LEU A 200 -1.45 -17.35 9.12
CA LEU A 200 -1.58 -16.79 10.45
C LEU A 200 -2.71 -15.78 10.48
N LYS A 201 -3.61 -15.92 11.44
CA LYS A 201 -4.81 -15.10 11.64
C LYS A 201 -4.52 -13.61 11.85
N THR A 202 -3.27 -13.28 12.16
CA THR A 202 -2.92 -12.00 12.77
C THR A 202 -2.09 -11.08 11.89
N ASP A 203 -1.74 -11.49 10.68
CA ASP A 203 -0.71 -10.80 9.92
C ASP A 203 -1.30 -9.95 8.81
N MET A 204 -1.28 -8.65 9.07
CA MET A 204 -1.61 -7.62 8.10
C MET A 204 -0.35 -7.04 7.43
N SER A 205 0.82 -7.61 7.70
CA SER A 205 2.09 -7.21 7.10
C SER A 205 3.07 -8.38 7.08
N ASP A 206 3.69 -8.62 5.94
CA ASP A 206 4.72 -9.65 5.78
C ASP A 206 6.07 -9.26 6.36
N VAL A 207 6.32 -7.97 6.49
CA VAL A 207 7.58 -7.41 6.94
C VAL A 207 7.35 -6.55 8.18
N THR A 208 8.13 -6.80 9.20
CA THR A 208 8.13 -6.06 10.46
C THR A 208 9.50 -5.43 10.72
N ASN A 209 9.70 -4.86 11.91
CA ASN A 209 10.92 -4.15 12.30
C ASN A 209 11.18 -2.86 11.50
N TYR A 210 10.13 -2.28 10.96
CA TYR A 210 10.19 -0.98 10.34
C TYR A 210 10.30 0.15 11.37
N THR A 211 11.06 1.18 11.02
CA THR A 211 10.92 2.52 11.58
C THR A 211 10.09 3.35 10.61
N PHE A 212 8.98 3.89 11.07
CA PHE A 212 8.09 4.66 10.22
C PHE A 212 8.52 6.13 10.22
N LEU A 213 8.61 6.69 9.02
CA LEU A 213 9.12 8.04 8.81
C LEU A 213 8.03 8.97 8.29
N MET A 214 8.11 10.23 8.68
CA MET A 214 7.33 11.32 8.12
C MET A 214 8.29 12.33 7.48
N ASN A 215 8.22 12.49 6.18
CA ASN A 215 9.17 13.30 5.40
C ASN A 215 10.65 12.96 5.71
N GLY A 216 10.93 11.65 5.83
CA GLY A 216 12.26 11.14 6.13
C GLY A 216 12.70 11.28 7.59
N LYS A 217 11.84 11.75 8.48
CA LYS A 217 12.13 11.95 9.90
C LYS A 217 11.50 10.86 10.76
N THR A 218 12.26 10.39 11.75
CA THR A 218 11.76 9.50 12.80
C THR A 218 10.77 10.24 13.70
N PRO A 219 9.94 9.52 14.50
CA PRO A 219 9.07 10.16 15.48
C PRO A 219 9.82 11.10 16.43
N GLU A 220 11.01 10.71 16.88
CA GLU A 220 11.83 11.53 17.79
C GLU A 220 12.32 12.82 17.13
N GLN A 221 12.58 12.80 15.84
CA GLN A 221 12.95 13.99 15.06
C GLN A 221 11.76 14.90 14.80
N ASN A 222 10.56 14.38 14.89
CA ASN A 222 9.27 15.09 14.90
C ASN A 222 9.14 16.15 13.81
N TRP A 223 8.85 15.71 12.59
CA TRP A 223 8.53 16.65 11.52
C TRP A 223 7.47 17.66 11.98
N THR A 224 7.70 18.95 11.71
CA THR A 224 6.80 20.00 12.16
C THR A 224 6.36 20.88 10.99
N GLY A 225 5.05 21.02 10.83
CA GLY A 225 4.42 22.00 9.96
C GLY A 225 3.86 23.16 10.78
N ASN A 226 4.26 24.38 10.48
CA ASN A 226 3.85 25.56 11.21
C ASN A 226 2.55 26.15 10.63
N PHE A 227 1.75 26.75 11.49
CA PHE A 227 0.57 27.50 11.12
C PHE A 227 0.39 28.72 12.04
N LYS A 228 -0.49 29.64 11.67
CA LYS A 228 -1.05 30.67 12.55
C LYS A 228 -2.50 30.31 12.84
N ALA A 229 -2.94 30.53 14.08
CA ALA A 229 -4.33 30.28 14.47
C ALA A 229 -5.31 30.98 13.50
N GLY A 230 -6.30 30.23 13.03
CA GLY A 230 -7.28 30.70 12.04
C GLY A 230 -6.91 30.45 10.58
N GLU A 231 -5.69 30.03 10.29
CA GLU A 231 -5.30 29.61 8.95
C GLU A 231 -5.86 28.23 8.61
N LYS A 232 -6.14 28.02 7.32
CA LYS A 232 -6.40 26.71 6.74
C LYS A 232 -5.11 26.11 6.25
N VAL A 233 -4.90 24.83 6.56
CA VAL A 233 -3.70 24.08 6.17
C VAL A 233 -4.09 22.91 5.30
N ARG A 234 -3.49 22.82 4.12
CA ARG A 234 -3.58 21.63 3.25
C ARG A 234 -2.46 20.67 3.60
N LEU A 235 -2.81 19.44 3.89
CA LEU A 235 -1.88 18.35 4.12
C LEU A 235 -2.02 17.34 2.99
N ARG A 236 -0.94 17.12 2.25
CA ARG A 236 -0.85 16.20 1.11
C ARG A 236 -0.21 14.91 1.58
N PHE A 237 -1.02 13.97 2.03
CA PHE A 237 -0.52 12.67 2.49
C PHE A 237 -0.20 11.77 1.31
N ILE A 238 1.02 11.25 1.31
CA ILE A 238 1.52 10.27 0.35
C ILE A 238 2.01 9.06 1.14
N ASN A 239 1.49 7.88 0.85
CA ASN A 239 2.06 6.66 1.42
C ASN A 239 3.07 6.05 0.44
N ALA A 240 4.32 6.41 0.62
CA ALA A 240 5.46 5.92 -0.17
C ALA A 240 6.13 4.69 0.48
N SER A 241 5.46 4.00 1.38
CA SER A 241 5.96 2.80 2.02
C SER A 241 6.07 1.63 1.03
N ALA A 242 7.03 0.74 1.28
CA ALA A 242 7.16 -0.49 0.51
C ALA A 242 6.04 -1.50 0.86
N MET A 243 5.73 -1.65 2.16
CA MET A 243 4.83 -2.71 2.64
C MET A 243 3.76 -2.22 3.64
N SER A 244 3.82 -0.98 4.11
CA SER A 244 3.02 -0.55 5.25
C SER A 244 1.79 0.24 4.84
N LEU A 245 0.65 -0.12 5.41
CA LEU A 245 -0.59 0.66 5.38
C LEU A 245 -0.72 1.39 6.71
N PHE A 246 -1.34 2.55 6.70
CA PHE A 246 -1.51 3.37 7.91
C PHE A 246 -2.96 3.77 8.13
N ASP A 247 -3.33 3.85 9.41
CA ASP A 247 -4.49 4.59 9.87
C ASP A 247 -4.00 5.97 10.35
N VAL A 248 -4.43 7.01 9.65
CA VAL A 248 -3.99 8.39 9.90
C VAL A 248 -5.06 9.15 10.67
N ARG A 249 -4.65 9.79 11.75
CA ARG A 249 -5.49 10.64 12.59
C ARG A 249 -4.73 11.83 13.12
N ILE A 250 -5.43 12.89 13.43
CA ILE A 250 -4.91 14.05 14.14
C ILE A 250 -5.87 14.27 15.33
N PRO A 251 -5.56 13.78 16.53
CA PRO A 251 -6.46 13.91 17.68
C PRO A 251 -6.89 15.35 17.90
N ASN A 252 -8.19 15.56 18.13
CA ASN A 252 -8.84 16.84 18.35
C ASN A 252 -8.86 17.81 17.15
N LEU A 253 -8.54 17.32 15.96
CA LEU A 253 -8.59 18.11 14.73
C LEU A 253 -9.27 17.30 13.61
N GLN A 254 -10.43 17.78 13.18
CA GLN A 254 -11.14 17.17 12.05
C GLN A 254 -10.40 17.46 10.76
N MET A 255 -10.33 16.45 9.90
CA MET A 255 -9.78 16.56 8.56
C MET A 255 -10.93 16.58 7.54
N THR A 256 -10.82 17.43 6.54
CA THR A 256 -11.74 17.41 5.39
C THR A 256 -10.99 16.88 4.18
N VAL A 257 -11.34 15.68 3.73
CA VAL A 257 -10.74 15.07 2.53
C VAL A 257 -11.24 15.80 1.30
N VAL A 258 -10.32 16.29 0.48
CA VAL A 258 -10.61 17.05 -0.76
C VAL A 258 -10.03 16.41 -2.01
N SER A 259 -9.15 15.44 -1.87
CA SER A 259 -8.52 14.74 -3.01
C SER A 259 -8.11 13.32 -2.61
N ALA A 260 -8.25 12.39 -3.53
CA ALA A 260 -7.80 11.01 -3.41
C ALA A 260 -7.04 10.63 -4.69
N ASP A 261 -5.84 10.08 -4.55
CA ASP A 261 -4.95 9.72 -5.67
C ASP A 261 -4.74 10.88 -6.66
N GLY A 262 -4.59 12.09 -6.12
CA GLY A 262 -4.40 13.30 -6.91
C GLY A 262 -5.66 13.83 -7.60
N GLN A 263 -6.77 13.14 -7.47
CA GLN A 263 -8.04 13.51 -8.13
C GLN A 263 -8.99 14.17 -7.13
N PRO A 264 -9.57 15.33 -7.47
CA PRO A 264 -10.43 16.05 -6.55
C PRO A 264 -11.72 15.29 -6.28
N VAL A 265 -12.13 15.31 -5.01
CA VAL A 265 -13.38 14.71 -4.54
C VAL A 265 -14.24 15.76 -3.84
N LYS A 266 -15.54 15.50 -3.75
CA LYS A 266 -16.41 16.33 -2.91
C LYS A 266 -15.93 16.24 -1.47
N PRO A 267 -15.87 17.38 -0.75
CA PRO A 267 -15.32 17.42 0.61
C PRO A 267 -16.00 16.42 1.56
N VAL A 268 -15.20 15.64 2.28
CA VAL A 268 -15.67 14.65 3.25
C VAL A 268 -15.00 14.91 4.59
N PRO A 269 -15.75 15.38 5.62
CA PRO A 269 -15.20 15.52 6.97
C PRO A 269 -14.99 14.15 7.61
N VAL A 270 -13.80 13.91 8.14
CA VAL A 270 -13.44 12.65 8.80
C VAL A 270 -12.56 12.90 10.02
N ASP A 271 -12.51 11.94 10.93
CA ASP A 271 -11.58 11.94 12.07
C ASP A 271 -10.33 11.13 11.75
N GLU A 272 -10.44 10.16 10.85
CA GLU A 272 -9.33 9.32 10.42
C GLU A 272 -9.55 8.75 9.03
N PHE A 273 -8.47 8.28 8.42
CA PHE A 273 -8.52 7.55 7.16
C PHE A 273 -7.42 6.50 7.10
N ARG A 274 -7.70 5.40 6.40
CA ARG A 274 -6.70 4.39 6.06
C ARG A 274 -6.09 4.72 4.71
N ILE A 275 -4.76 4.71 4.66
CA ILE A 275 -4.01 4.96 3.43
C ILE A 275 -3.14 3.74 3.10
N GLY A 276 -3.42 3.12 1.96
CA GLY A 276 -2.64 2.00 1.44
C GLY A 276 -1.35 2.45 0.78
N THR A 277 -0.43 1.51 0.57
CA THR A 277 0.79 1.80 -0.19
C THR A 277 0.44 2.40 -1.55
N ALA A 278 1.08 3.50 -1.89
CA ALA A 278 0.93 4.28 -3.10
C ALA A 278 -0.34 5.15 -3.20
N GLU A 279 -1.27 5.04 -2.28
CA GLU A 279 -2.38 5.99 -2.23
C GLU A 279 -1.93 7.37 -1.78
N THR A 280 -2.64 8.39 -2.21
CA THR A 280 -2.52 9.76 -1.69
C THR A 280 -3.89 10.29 -1.27
N TYR A 281 -3.91 11.08 -0.21
CA TYR A 281 -5.07 11.83 0.24
C TYR A 281 -4.67 13.24 0.61
N ASP A 282 -5.40 14.22 0.10
CA ASP A 282 -5.25 15.60 0.53
C ASP A 282 -6.39 15.96 1.48
N VAL A 283 -6.04 16.57 2.60
CA VAL A 283 -7.00 17.04 3.59
C VAL A 283 -6.77 18.52 3.89
N ILE A 284 -7.86 19.21 4.22
CA ILE A 284 -7.82 20.59 4.75
C ILE A 284 -8.15 20.51 6.24
N VAL A 285 -7.33 21.18 7.05
CA VAL A 285 -7.53 21.32 8.50
C VAL A 285 -7.53 22.78 8.91
N GLU A 286 -8.23 23.10 10.01
CA GLU A 286 -8.29 24.44 10.60
C GLU A 286 -7.80 24.39 12.06
N PRO A 287 -6.48 24.33 12.28
CA PRO A 287 -5.92 24.22 13.61
C PRO A 287 -6.10 25.51 14.41
N LYS A 288 -6.48 25.38 15.68
CA LYS A 288 -6.76 26.52 16.58
C LYS A 288 -5.96 26.47 17.87
N GLN A 289 -5.51 25.29 18.28
CA GLN A 289 -4.72 25.08 19.51
C GLN A 289 -3.23 25.28 19.22
N ALA A 290 -2.42 25.37 20.26
CA ALA A 290 -0.98 25.58 20.14
C ALA A 290 -0.26 24.49 19.33
N SER A 291 -0.72 23.24 19.42
CA SER A 291 -0.15 22.13 18.67
C SER A 291 -1.12 20.97 18.52
N TYR A 292 -0.90 20.18 17.48
CA TYR A 292 -1.58 18.91 17.21
C TYR A 292 -0.56 17.87 16.79
N GLN A 293 -0.75 16.64 17.19
CA GLN A 293 0.09 15.55 16.75
C GLN A 293 -0.54 14.81 15.57
N ILE A 294 0.20 14.67 14.48
CA ILE A 294 -0.18 13.84 13.33
C ILE A 294 0.29 12.43 13.65
N GLU A 295 -0.62 11.48 13.63
CA GLU A 295 -0.35 10.09 13.97
C GLU A 295 -0.75 9.19 12.80
N ALA A 296 0.23 8.54 12.20
CA ALA A 296 0.02 7.51 11.20
C ALA A 296 0.42 6.16 11.81
N GLU A 297 -0.57 5.39 12.22
CA GLU A 297 -0.36 4.10 12.85
C GLU A 297 -0.36 2.99 11.82
N SER A 298 0.68 2.15 11.81
CA SER A 298 0.71 0.95 10.99
C SER A 298 -0.46 0.03 11.36
N ILE A 299 -1.13 -0.54 10.36
CA ILE A 299 -2.33 -1.36 10.61
C ILE A 299 -2.04 -2.65 11.37
N ASP A 300 -0.80 -3.14 11.36
CA ASP A 300 -0.35 -4.25 12.22
C ASP A 300 -0.08 -3.83 13.67
N ARG A 301 -0.25 -2.55 13.98
CA ARG A 301 -0.04 -1.93 15.29
C ARG A 301 1.41 -2.02 15.80
N SER A 302 2.38 -2.15 14.89
CA SER A 302 3.80 -2.26 15.24
C SER A 302 4.48 -0.91 15.52
N GLY A 303 3.87 0.21 15.11
CA GLY A 303 4.45 1.53 15.35
C GLY A 303 3.73 2.66 14.65
N PHE A 304 4.30 3.84 14.79
CA PHE A 304 3.77 5.10 14.30
C PHE A 304 4.78 5.88 13.48
N SER A 305 4.29 6.58 12.47
CA SER A 305 4.93 7.77 11.94
C SER A 305 4.31 8.98 12.62
N ILE A 306 5.12 9.89 13.14
CA ILE A 306 4.67 11.03 13.95
C ILE A 306 5.18 12.35 13.39
N GLY A 307 4.31 13.35 13.40
CA GLY A 307 4.67 14.74 13.15
C GLY A 307 3.81 15.68 14.00
N THR A 308 4.09 16.95 13.91
CA THR A 308 3.42 18.00 14.69
C THR A 308 2.95 19.12 13.77
N LEU A 309 1.72 19.59 13.99
CA LEU A 309 1.27 20.90 13.54
C LEU A 309 1.43 21.88 14.71
N HIS A 310 2.15 22.96 14.51
CA HIS A 310 2.58 23.88 15.56
C HIS A 310 2.18 25.32 15.21
N ASP A 311 1.49 25.99 16.15
CA ASP A 311 1.24 27.42 16.07
C ASP A 311 2.56 28.17 16.28
N GLU A 312 3.06 28.85 15.25
CA GLU A 312 4.35 29.54 15.27
C GLU A 312 4.44 30.67 16.32
N ASN A 313 3.31 31.11 16.86
CA ASN A 313 3.23 32.11 17.94
C ASN A 313 3.32 31.48 19.33
N THR A 314 3.49 30.16 19.44
CA THR A 314 3.61 29.43 20.70
C THR A 314 5.00 28.78 20.84
N SER A 315 5.32 28.32 22.05
CA SER A 315 6.59 27.63 22.29
C SER A 315 6.61 26.29 21.54
N PRO A 316 7.76 25.92 20.94
CA PRO A 316 7.91 24.65 20.23
C PRO A 316 7.64 23.45 21.14
N VAL A 317 7.08 22.40 20.56
CA VAL A 317 6.89 21.11 21.25
C VAL A 317 8.26 20.45 21.41
N LYS A 318 8.70 20.27 22.65
CA LYS A 318 10.03 19.72 22.97
C LYS A 318 10.05 18.19 22.87
N ASN A 319 8.96 17.53 23.26
CA ASN A 319 8.87 16.08 23.27
C ASN A 319 7.55 15.65 22.66
N ILE A 320 7.60 14.62 21.81
CA ILE A 320 6.41 13.93 21.35
C ILE A 320 5.89 13.01 22.45
N MET A 321 4.59 12.76 22.41
CA MET A 321 3.98 11.70 23.20
C MET A 321 3.66 10.54 22.26
N MET A 322 4.30 9.39 22.47
CA MET A 322 3.98 8.20 21.69
C MET A 322 2.58 7.72 22.07
N PRO A 323 1.66 7.62 21.10
CA PRO A 323 0.30 7.19 21.39
C PRO A 323 0.23 5.73 21.85
N THR A 324 -0.82 5.39 22.56
CA THR A 324 -1.14 3.98 22.81
C THR A 324 -1.62 3.34 21.52
N PRO A 325 -1.06 2.20 21.11
CA PRO A 325 -1.54 1.47 19.96
C PRO A 325 -3.01 1.09 20.11
N ARG A 326 -3.77 1.21 19.03
CA ARG A 326 -5.14 0.71 18.98
C ARG A 326 -5.15 -0.82 19.01
N PRO A 327 -6.29 -1.44 19.37
CA PRO A 327 -6.45 -2.88 19.29
C PRO A 327 -6.10 -3.42 17.89
N ARG A 328 -5.52 -4.60 17.84
CA ARG A 328 -5.30 -5.30 16.58
C ARG A 328 -6.63 -5.78 16.01
N ALA A 329 -6.84 -5.53 14.74
CA ALA A 329 -7.95 -6.12 14.02
C ALA A 329 -7.56 -7.51 13.50
N LEU A 330 -8.28 -8.54 13.92
CA LEU A 330 -8.14 -9.90 13.42
C LEU A 330 -9.22 -10.18 12.37
N LEU A 331 -8.85 -10.97 11.38
CA LEU A 331 -9.80 -11.39 10.35
C LEU A 331 -10.68 -12.53 10.86
N THR A 332 -11.95 -12.50 10.49
CA THR A 332 -12.90 -13.59 10.70
C THR A 332 -13.06 -14.40 9.41
N MET A 333 -13.68 -15.58 9.52
CA MET A 333 -14.02 -16.36 8.33
C MET A 333 -15.06 -15.67 7.45
N GLU A 334 -15.91 -14.84 8.04
CA GLU A 334 -16.88 -14.01 7.33
C GLU A 334 -16.16 -12.93 6.51
N ASP A 335 -15.10 -12.34 7.05
CA ASP A 335 -14.24 -11.40 6.30
C ASP A 335 -13.61 -12.06 5.07
N MET A 336 -13.42 -13.38 5.11
CA MET A 336 -12.89 -14.17 4.01
C MET A 336 -13.94 -14.59 2.98
N GLY A 337 -15.19 -14.13 3.12
CA GLY A 337 -16.28 -14.52 2.22
C GLY A 337 -16.71 -15.98 2.35
N MET A 338 -16.24 -16.68 3.38
CA MET A 338 -16.65 -18.07 3.67
C MET A 338 -17.92 -18.07 4.53
N ASN A 339 -19.02 -17.64 3.95
CA ASN A 339 -20.34 -17.80 4.55
C ASN A 339 -20.69 -19.28 4.66
N HIS A 340 -21.43 -19.64 5.68
CA HIS A 340 -21.84 -20.96 6.18
C HIS A 340 -22.30 -22.01 5.16
N ASP A 341 -22.13 -21.81 3.88
CA ASP A 341 -22.57 -22.75 2.84
C ASP A 341 -21.45 -23.72 2.47
N MET A 342 -21.33 -24.78 3.28
CA MET A 342 -20.47 -25.93 3.02
C MET A 342 -20.81 -26.66 1.70
N SER A 343 -21.87 -26.24 0.99
CA SER A 343 -22.29 -26.84 -0.27
C SER A 343 -21.35 -26.46 -1.45
N SER A 344 -20.64 -25.35 -1.36
CA SER A 344 -19.65 -24.95 -2.38
C SER A 344 -18.33 -25.70 -2.30
N MET A 345 -18.06 -26.44 -1.19
CA MET A 345 -16.86 -27.27 -1.04
C MET A 345 -16.97 -28.64 -1.75
N LYS A 346 -18.12 -29.01 -2.29
CA LYS A 346 -18.29 -30.25 -3.06
C LYS A 346 -17.51 -30.30 -4.37
N GLY A 347 -16.98 -29.17 -4.84
CA GLY A 347 -16.11 -29.10 -6.02
C GLY A 347 -14.64 -29.43 -5.75
N MET A 348 -14.20 -29.51 -4.48
CA MET A 348 -12.82 -29.86 -4.10
C MET A 348 -12.60 -31.33 -3.78
N ASP A 349 -13.66 -32.16 -3.89
CA ASP A 349 -13.56 -33.60 -3.60
C ASP A 349 -12.72 -34.41 -4.59
N HIS A 350 -12.27 -33.81 -5.68
CA HIS A 350 -11.42 -34.53 -6.64
C HIS A 350 -9.93 -34.58 -6.29
N ASP A 351 -9.46 -33.78 -5.33
CA ASP A 351 -8.06 -33.80 -4.92
C ASP A 351 -7.82 -34.52 -3.57
N MET A 352 -8.88 -34.96 -2.91
CA MET A 352 -8.78 -35.71 -1.65
C MET A 352 -8.39 -37.19 -1.83
N SER A 353 -8.35 -37.68 -3.06
CA SER A 353 -7.89 -39.06 -3.32
C SER A 353 -6.38 -39.27 -3.09
N SER A 354 -5.60 -38.19 -3.13
CA SER A 354 -4.16 -38.19 -2.81
C SER A 354 -3.87 -38.14 -1.30
N MET A 355 -4.88 -37.83 -0.46
CA MET A 355 -4.73 -37.76 0.99
C MET A 355 -5.05 -39.09 1.73
N LYS A 356 -5.38 -40.17 1.01
CA LYS A 356 -5.58 -41.51 1.64
C LYS A 356 -4.30 -42.09 2.27
N GLY A 357 -3.15 -41.45 2.05
CA GLY A 357 -1.89 -41.80 2.72
C GLY A 357 -1.70 -41.20 4.12
N MET A 358 -2.57 -40.28 4.56
CA MET A 358 -2.46 -39.63 5.87
C MET A 358 -3.31 -40.26 6.98
N ASP A 359 -4.12 -41.28 6.65
CA ASP A 359 -4.89 -42.00 7.67
C ASP A 359 -4.00 -42.82 8.65
N HIS A 360 -2.72 -43.01 8.33
CA HIS A 360 -1.78 -43.65 9.24
C HIS A 360 -1.23 -42.76 10.35
N ASP A 361 -1.32 -41.45 10.21
CA ASP A 361 -0.83 -40.49 11.23
C ASP A 361 -1.89 -40.14 12.29
N MET A 362 -3.16 -40.47 12.03
CA MET A 362 -4.23 -40.26 13.02
C MET A 362 -4.20 -41.33 14.14
N SER A 363 -3.52 -42.46 13.93
CA SER A 363 -3.33 -43.45 14.98
C SER A 363 -2.32 -43.00 16.04
N SER A 364 -1.40 -42.11 15.73
CA SER A 364 -0.48 -41.48 16.67
C SER A 364 -1.16 -40.47 17.59
N MET A 365 -2.32 -39.92 17.18
CA MET A 365 -3.12 -39.01 18.01
C MET A 365 -3.96 -39.73 19.06
N LYS A 366 -4.18 -41.08 18.94
CA LYS A 366 -4.80 -41.85 20.00
C LYS A 366 -3.91 -41.98 21.25
N GLY A 367 -2.60 -41.79 21.10
CA GLY A 367 -1.67 -41.70 22.22
C GLY A 367 -1.76 -40.38 23.00
N MET A 368 -2.33 -39.33 22.42
CA MET A 368 -2.52 -38.04 23.12
C MET A 368 -3.76 -38.00 23.99
N ASP A 369 -4.75 -38.89 23.74
CA ASP A 369 -5.92 -39.01 24.63
C ASP A 369 -5.54 -39.59 26.01
N HIS A 370 -4.44 -40.32 26.11
CA HIS A 370 -3.92 -40.80 27.39
C HIS A 370 -3.18 -39.71 28.18
N ASP A 371 -2.62 -38.69 27.50
CA ASP A 371 -1.96 -37.58 28.18
C ASP A 371 -2.97 -36.52 28.70
N MET A 372 -4.18 -36.50 28.13
CA MET A 372 -5.26 -35.63 28.61
C MET A 372 -5.85 -36.14 29.94
N SER A 373 -5.72 -37.41 30.24
CA SER A 373 -6.15 -37.95 31.53
C SER A 373 -5.18 -37.56 32.66
N SER A 374 -3.91 -37.31 32.35
CA SER A 374 -2.94 -36.80 33.32
C SER A 374 -3.17 -35.31 33.65
N MET A 375 -3.86 -34.58 32.79
CA MET A 375 -4.27 -33.21 33.08
C MET A 375 -5.46 -33.09 34.04
N LYS A 376 -6.21 -34.19 34.28
CA LYS A 376 -7.23 -34.22 35.35
C LYS A 376 -6.63 -34.19 36.76
N GLY A 377 -5.36 -34.58 36.91
CA GLY A 377 -4.62 -34.47 38.16
C GLY A 377 -4.15 -33.05 38.50
N MET A 378 -4.09 -32.14 37.50
CA MET A 378 -3.66 -30.76 37.72
C MET A 378 -4.76 -29.83 38.23
N ASN A 379 -6.03 -30.30 38.29
CA ASN A 379 -7.12 -29.51 38.83
C ASN A 379 -7.05 -29.27 40.36
N HIS A 380 -6.19 -30.02 41.05
CA HIS A 380 -5.99 -29.79 42.49
C HIS A 380 -4.92 -28.74 42.82
N ASP A 381 -4.07 -28.40 41.87
CA ASP A 381 -3.01 -27.41 42.11
C ASP A 381 -3.37 -25.95 41.64
N MET A 382 -4.54 -25.80 41.03
CA MET A 382 -5.01 -24.47 40.59
C MET A 382 -5.43 -23.54 41.74
N SER A 383 -5.63 -24.09 42.95
CA SER A 383 -5.89 -23.27 44.14
C SER A 383 -4.64 -22.55 44.66
N SER A 384 -3.45 -23.13 44.41
CA SER A 384 -2.18 -22.50 44.76
C SER A 384 -1.76 -21.39 43.76
N MET A 385 -2.27 -21.47 42.54
CA MET A 385 -2.02 -20.40 41.56
C MET A 385 -2.90 -19.14 41.74
N LYS A 386 -4.00 -19.22 42.50
CA LYS A 386 -4.79 -18.05 42.87
C LYS A 386 -4.01 -17.08 43.75
N GLY A 387 -3.04 -17.57 44.51
CA GLY A 387 -2.14 -16.72 45.29
C GLY A 387 -1.08 -15.99 44.49
N MET A 388 -0.72 -16.53 43.31
CA MET A 388 0.29 -15.91 42.44
C MET A 388 -0.28 -14.75 41.61
N TYR A 389 -1.60 -14.73 41.38
CA TYR A 389 -2.22 -13.62 40.64
C TYR A 389 -2.32 -12.32 41.44
N HIS A 390 -2.27 -12.39 42.77
CA HIS A 390 -2.31 -11.19 43.59
C HIS A 390 -0.97 -10.49 43.77
N ASP A 391 0.14 -11.19 43.53
CA ASP A 391 1.47 -10.61 43.72
C ASP A 391 2.10 -10.06 42.43
N MET A 392 1.52 -10.36 41.25
CA MET A 392 1.96 -9.79 39.98
C MET A 392 1.27 -8.47 39.60
N SER A 393 0.28 -8.03 40.37
CA SER A 393 -0.40 -6.76 40.12
C SER A 393 0.36 -5.53 40.64
N SER A 394 1.48 -5.71 41.32
CA SER A 394 2.28 -4.61 41.89
C SER A 394 3.66 -4.38 41.26
N LYS A 395 4.01 -5.13 40.22
CA LYS A 395 5.19 -4.77 39.41
C LYS A 395 4.74 -4.31 38.04
N THR A 396 4.64 -3.00 37.89
CA THR A 396 4.55 -2.27 36.65
C THR A 396 5.64 -2.70 35.69
N MET A 397 5.35 -3.72 34.86
CA MET A 397 5.96 -3.80 33.55
C MET A 397 4.99 -3.10 32.60
N SER A 398 5.41 -1.96 32.10
CA SER A 398 4.73 -1.24 31.02
C SER A 398 4.70 -2.11 29.77
N SER A 399 3.72 -2.99 29.63
CA SER A 399 3.36 -3.55 28.36
C SER A 399 2.59 -2.48 27.61
N SER A 400 3.27 -1.77 26.73
CA SER A 400 2.67 -0.84 25.81
C SER A 400 1.82 -1.61 24.78
N GLY A 401 0.54 -1.70 25.02
CA GLY A 401 -0.44 -2.26 24.10
C GLY A 401 -1.62 -2.83 24.85
N SER A 402 -2.83 -2.41 24.51
CA SER A 402 -4.02 -3.06 25.03
C SER A 402 -4.05 -4.50 24.51
N ASP A 403 -4.21 -5.48 25.41
CA ASP A 403 -4.46 -6.88 25.06
C ASP A 403 -5.82 -7.08 24.37
N GLU A 404 -6.53 -6.00 24.12
CA GLU A 404 -7.83 -5.98 23.46
C GLU A 404 -7.66 -6.26 21.98
N VAL A 405 -8.46 -7.18 21.47
CA VAL A 405 -8.51 -7.57 20.06
C VAL A 405 -9.91 -7.29 19.54
N VAL A 406 -9.98 -6.71 18.35
CA VAL A 406 -11.23 -6.50 17.62
C VAL A 406 -11.23 -7.36 16.35
N TYR A 407 -12.40 -7.65 15.82
CA TYR A 407 -12.53 -8.47 14.62
C TYR A 407 -13.01 -7.63 13.44
N GLY A 408 -12.48 -7.88 12.27
CA GLY A 408 -12.81 -7.21 11.03
C GLY A 408 -11.60 -6.64 10.33
N TRP A 409 -11.82 -5.96 9.22
CA TRP A 409 -10.75 -5.35 8.44
C TRP A 409 -10.67 -3.83 8.68
N ALA A 410 -11.29 -3.07 7.77
CA ALA A 410 -11.20 -1.62 7.79
C ALA A 410 -11.98 -1.03 8.98
N ASN A 411 -11.34 -0.12 9.70
CA ASN A 411 -11.96 0.65 10.78
C ASN A 411 -12.50 -0.16 11.97
N ALA A 412 -12.15 -1.44 12.05
CA ALA A 412 -12.60 -2.30 13.15
C ALA A 412 -12.20 -1.77 14.52
N SER A 413 -11.09 -1.04 14.61
CA SER A 413 -10.59 -0.44 15.85
C SER A 413 -10.86 1.06 15.98
N THR A 414 -11.67 1.64 15.10
CA THR A 414 -12.07 3.05 15.20
C THR A 414 -12.96 3.24 16.43
N PRO A 415 -12.62 4.18 17.36
CA PRO A 415 -13.45 4.44 18.51
C PRO A 415 -14.87 4.86 18.14
N ALA A 416 -15.83 4.47 18.99
CA ALA A 416 -17.23 4.86 18.79
C ALA A 416 -17.39 6.39 18.74
N GLY A 417 -18.23 6.85 17.81
CA GLY A 417 -18.50 8.28 17.61
C GLY A 417 -17.48 9.00 16.71
N LEU A 418 -16.38 8.34 16.30
CA LEU A 418 -15.46 8.87 15.31
C LEU A 418 -15.79 8.37 13.90
N LYS A 419 -15.58 9.24 12.91
CA LYS A 419 -15.77 8.93 11.50
C LYS A 419 -14.44 8.55 10.87
N ALA A 420 -14.36 7.31 10.40
CA ALA A 420 -13.30 6.87 9.50
C ALA A 420 -13.77 6.94 8.05
N LEU A 421 -12.90 7.42 7.17
CA LEU A 421 -13.18 7.47 5.74
C LEU A 421 -13.40 6.05 5.19
N GLN A 422 -14.47 5.89 4.41
CA GLN A 422 -14.75 4.68 3.63
C GLN A 422 -14.63 5.01 2.15
N TYR A 423 -14.29 4.03 1.31
CA TYR A 423 -14.33 4.23 -0.15
C TYR A 423 -15.72 4.67 -0.64
N SER A 424 -16.78 4.20 0.00
CA SER A 424 -18.16 4.60 -0.30
C SER A 424 -18.45 6.09 -0.07
N ASP A 425 -17.64 6.78 0.71
CA ASP A 425 -17.77 8.22 0.97
C ASP A 425 -17.25 9.08 -0.18
N LEU A 426 -16.41 8.52 -1.06
CA LEU A 426 -15.73 9.28 -2.10
C LEU A 426 -16.65 9.52 -3.30
N GLN A 427 -16.73 10.78 -3.71
CA GLN A 427 -17.43 11.21 -4.92
C GLN A 427 -16.51 12.12 -5.73
N SER A 428 -16.46 11.93 -7.04
CA SER A 428 -15.75 12.85 -7.92
C SER A 428 -16.27 14.26 -7.75
N LEU A 429 -15.38 15.25 -7.67
CA LEU A 429 -15.77 16.66 -7.57
C LEU A 429 -16.54 17.11 -8.80
N THR A 430 -16.09 16.69 -9.99
CA THR A 430 -16.74 16.96 -11.26
C THR A 430 -17.38 15.68 -11.81
N PRO A 431 -18.53 15.79 -12.53
CA PRO A 431 -19.14 14.62 -13.13
C PRO A 431 -18.18 13.89 -14.08
N GLN A 432 -18.23 12.57 -14.06
CA GLN A 432 -17.49 11.73 -15.00
C GLN A 432 -17.97 11.96 -16.43
N LYS A 433 -17.01 12.05 -17.36
CA LYS A 433 -17.32 12.24 -18.79
C LYS A 433 -17.82 10.95 -19.44
N ASP A 434 -17.26 9.82 -19.03
CA ASP A 434 -17.66 8.51 -19.54
C ASP A 434 -18.46 7.75 -18.46
N THR A 435 -19.74 7.55 -18.72
CA THR A 435 -20.66 6.84 -17.84
C THR A 435 -21.24 5.59 -18.52
N ARG A 436 -20.65 5.18 -19.64
CA ARG A 436 -21.09 3.98 -20.36
C ARG A 436 -20.97 2.74 -19.47
N ALA A 437 -21.88 1.81 -19.69
CA ALA A 437 -21.72 0.47 -19.14
C ALA A 437 -20.48 -0.21 -19.74
N PRO A 438 -19.80 -1.09 -19.00
CA PRO A 438 -18.65 -1.81 -19.52
C PRO A 438 -19.06 -2.78 -20.64
N GLU A 439 -18.23 -2.89 -21.67
CA GLU A 439 -18.41 -3.82 -22.78
C GLU A 439 -18.06 -5.25 -22.38
N ARG A 440 -17.12 -5.40 -21.46
CA ARG A 440 -16.72 -6.69 -20.87
C ARG A 440 -16.06 -6.50 -19.50
N GLU A 441 -15.81 -7.61 -18.84
CA GLU A 441 -15.15 -7.68 -17.54
C GLU A 441 -13.86 -8.47 -17.65
N ILE A 442 -12.81 -7.97 -17.00
CA ILE A 442 -11.55 -8.71 -16.79
C ILE A 442 -11.49 -9.06 -15.30
N GLU A 443 -11.53 -10.35 -14.99
CA GLU A 443 -11.36 -10.83 -13.63
C GLU A 443 -9.87 -10.95 -13.29
N ILE A 444 -9.50 -10.36 -12.15
CA ILE A 444 -8.12 -10.34 -11.65
C ILE A 444 -8.14 -10.94 -10.24
N ARG A 445 -7.83 -12.24 -10.16
CA ARG A 445 -7.79 -12.96 -8.90
C ARG A 445 -6.42 -12.85 -8.26
N LEU A 446 -6.40 -12.39 -7.02
CA LEU A 446 -5.20 -12.15 -6.24
C LEU A 446 -5.01 -13.31 -5.27
N GLY A 447 -3.96 -14.06 -5.43
CA GLY A 447 -3.67 -15.24 -4.63
C GLY A 447 -2.17 -15.44 -4.43
N GLY A 448 -1.80 -16.53 -3.78
CA GLY A 448 -0.40 -16.83 -3.53
C GLY A 448 -0.15 -18.19 -2.93
N ASN A 449 1.11 -18.55 -2.83
CA ASN A 449 1.61 -19.74 -2.15
C ASN A 449 2.68 -19.31 -1.13
N MET A 450 2.37 -19.45 0.14
CA MET A 450 3.25 -19.01 1.22
C MET A 450 4.39 -19.98 1.54
N GLU A 451 4.35 -21.22 1.06
CA GLU A 451 5.48 -22.15 1.21
C GLU A 451 6.74 -21.65 0.50
N ARG A 452 6.55 -20.89 -0.61
CA ARG A 452 7.63 -20.38 -1.45
C ARG A 452 7.64 -18.87 -1.58
N TYR A 453 6.77 -18.19 -0.84
CA TYR A 453 6.53 -16.76 -0.98
C TYR A 453 6.31 -16.37 -2.46
N ILE A 454 5.29 -16.94 -3.05
CA ILE A 454 4.86 -16.66 -4.42
C ILE A 454 3.53 -15.94 -4.37
N TRP A 455 3.43 -14.81 -5.03
CA TRP A 455 2.19 -14.05 -5.20
C TRP A 455 1.79 -14.04 -6.67
N THR A 456 0.50 -14.15 -6.94
CA THR A 456 -0.01 -14.42 -8.29
C THR A 456 -1.20 -13.55 -8.66
N ILE A 457 -1.34 -13.32 -9.95
CA ILE A 457 -2.57 -12.88 -10.60
C ILE A 457 -3.10 -14.03 -11.44
N ASN A 458 -4.36 -14.42 -11.22
CA ASN A 458 -5.00 -15.54 -11.92
C ASN A 458 -4.18 -16.85 -11.86
N GLY A 459 -3.57 -17.09 -10.70
CA GLY A 459 -2.79 -18.31 -10.43
C GLY A 459 -1.38 -18.34 -11.02
N LYS A 460 -0.92 -17.26 -11.67
CA LYS A 460 0.37 -17.21 -12.35
C LYS A 460 1.22 -16.03 -11.86
N LYS A 461 2.54 -16.22 -11.80
CA LYS A 461 3.51 -15.14 -11.62
C LYS A 461 3.65 -14.32 -12.90
N PHE A 462 4.15 -13.11 -12.79
CA PHE A 462 4.29 -12.18 -13.91
C PHE A 462 4.97 -12.77 -15.15
N ASN A 463 6.05 -13.52 -14.99
CA ASN A 463 6.78 -14.15 -16.10
C ASN A 463 6.05 -15.34 -16.73
N GLU A 464 4.94 -15.77 -16.19
CA GLU A 464 4.11 -16.89 -16.66
C GLU A 464 2.77 -16.43 -17.24
N THR A 465 2.45 -15.13 -17.10
CA THR A 465 1.15 -14.59 -17.51
C THR A 465 1.15 -14.12 -18.96
N GLU A 466 -0.04 -14.25 -19.59
CA GLU A 466 -0.34 -13.53 -20.81
C GLU A 466 -0.85 -12.13 -20.47
N PRO A 467 -0.45 -11.09 -21.23
CA PRO A 467 -0.96 -9.75 -21.02
C PRO A 467 -2.48 -9.65 -21.21
N PHE A 468 -3.10 -8.78 -20.44
CA PHE A 468 -4.47 -8.35 -20.73
C PHE A 468 -4.45 -7.44 -21.95
N LYS A 469 -5.26 -7.74 -22.96
CA LYS A 469 -5.33 -6.98 -24.21
C LYS A 469 -6.65 -6.22 -24.27
N VAL A 470 -6.58 -4.93 -24.51
CA VAL A 470 -7.72 -4.03 -24.54
C VAL A 470 -7.61 -3.14 -25.78
N LYS A 471 -8.75 -2.92 -26.43
CA LYS A 471 -8.81 -2.03 -27.58
C LYS A 471 -8.89 -0.57 -27.12
N TYR A 472 -8.21 0.32 -27.84
CA TYR A 472 -8.32 1.75 -27.57
C TYR A 472 -9.79 2.23 -27.60
N GLY A 473 -10.18 2.96 -26.58
CA GLY A 473 -11.54 3.45 -26.37
C GLY A 473 -12.52 2.44 -25.77
N GLU A 474 -12.10 1.21 -25.56
CA GLU A 474 -12.94 0.17 -24.92
C GLU A 474 -13.24 0.54 -23.48
N ARG A 475 -14.47 0.30 -23.04
CA ARG A 475 -14.93 0.46 -21.68
C ARG A 475 -14.99 -0.89 -20.99
N ILE A 476 -14.17 -1.12 -19.98
CA ILE A 476 -14.05 -2.41 -19.30
C ILE A 476 -14.26 -2.28 -17.80
N ARG A 477 -14.73 -3.37 -17.19
CA ARG A 477 -14.68 -3.54 -15.74
C ARG A 477 -13.48 -4.36 -15.35
N LEU A 478 -12.66 -3.84 -14.44
CA LEU A 478 -11.63 -4.61 -13.76
C LEU A 478 -12.22 -5.11 -12.44
N LYS A 479 -12.32 -6.42 -12.31
CA LYS A 479 -12.86 -7.08 -11.12
C LYS A 479 -11.73 -7.73 -10.34
N PHE A 480 -11.32 -7.08 -9.25
CA PHE A 480 -10.30 -7.60 -8.35
C PHE A 480 -10.95 -8.50 -7.30
N VAL A 481 -10.58 -9.77 -7.31
CA VAL A 481 -11.05 -10.77 -6.34
C VAL A 481 -9.88 -11.20 -5.48
N ASN A 482 -9.91 -10.88 -4.21
CA ASN A 482 -8.83 -11.24 -3.29
C ASN A 482 -9.11 -12.59 -2.62
N ASP A 483 -8.41 -13.62 -3.07
CA ASP A 483 -8.49 -14.97 -2.50
C ASP A 483 -7.50 -15.19 -1.34
N SER A 484 -6.84 -14.14 -0.89
CA SER A 484 -5.81 -14.21 0.16
C SER A 484 -6.23 -13.53 1.46
N MET A 485 -5.44 -13.75 2.51
CA MET A 485 -5.62 -13.17 3.84
C MET A 485 -5.06 -11.77 3.99
N MET A 486 -4.39 -11.26 2.97
CA MET A 486 -3.76 -9.94 2.98
C MET A 486 -4.52 -8.97 2.10
N ALA A 487 -4.54 -7.71 2.49
CA ALA A 487 -4.99 -6.64 1.61
C ALA A 487 -3.96 -6.42 0.50
N HIS A 488 -4.44 -6.12 -0.70
CA HIS A 488 -3.60 -5.79 -1.84
C HIS A 488 -3.98 -4.42 -2.40
N PRO A 489 -3.12 -3.41 -2.22
CA PRO A 489 -3.26 -2.16 -2.96
C PRO A 489 -2.92 -2.39 -4.44
N MET A 490 -3.94 -2.46 -5.28
CA MET A 490 -3.77 -2.71 -6.71
C MET A 490 -3.65 -1.41 -7.48
N HIS A 491 -2.59 -1.28 -8.24
CA HIS A 491 -2.24 -0.09 -9.01
C HIS A 491 -2.25 -0.38 -10.51
N LEU A 492 -2.80 0.56 -11.28
CA LEU A 492 -2.75 0.59 -12.73
C LEU A 492 -1.96 1.81 -13.19
N HIS A 493 -0.99 1.59 -14.08
CA HIS A 493 -0.23 2.65 -14.72
C HIS A 493 -1.01 3.31 -15.86
N GLY A 494 -0.71 4.56 -16.15
CA GLY A 494 -1.07 5.27 -17.37
C GLY A 494 -2.50 5.80 -17.47
N MET A 495 -3.41 5.32 -16.63
CA MET A 495 -4.83 5.70 -16.67
C MET A 495 -5.42 5.71 -15.27
N PHE A 496 -6.52 6.43 -15.07
CA PHE A 496 -7.30 6.35 -13.85
C PHE A 496 -8.44 5.34 -13.99
N MET A 497 -8.68 4.62 -12.91
CA MET A 497 -9.83 3.73 -12.75
C MET A 497 -10.95 4.49 -12.04
N GLN A 498 -12.18 4.31 -12.47
CA GLN A 498 -13.35 4.79 -11.75
C GLN A 498 -13.80 3.72 -10.76
N LEU A 499 -13.70 4.02 -9.47
CA LEU A 499 -14.05 3.08 -8.42
C LEU A 499 -15.59 2.90 -8.34
N GLU A 500 -16.07 1.69 -8.53
CA GLU A 500 -17.47 1.34 -8.30
C GLU A 500 -17.69 1.18 -6.78
N ASN A 501 -18.19 2.23 -6.15
CA ASN A 501 -18.31 2.34 -4.70
C ASN A 501 -19.73 2.61 -4.20
N GLY A 502 -20.74 2.28 -5.03
CA GLY A 502 -22.15 2.52 -4.71
C GLY A 502 -22.66 3.90 -5.11
N GLN A 503 -21.81 4.77 -5.66
CA GLN A 503 -22.21 6.05 -6.22
C GLN A 503 -22.76 5.88 -7.63
N ASP A 504 -23.58 6.85 -8.07
CA ASP A 504 -23.99 6.92 -9.47
C ASP A 504 -22.75 7.00 -10.39
N PRO A 505 -22.81 6.45 -11.61
CA PRO A 505 -21.68 6.45 -12.54
C PRO A 505 -21.01 7.81 -12.75
N SER A 506 -21.79 8.89 -12.76
CA SER A 506 -21.27 10.25 -12.88
C SER A 506 -20.48 10.74 -11.65
N ASN A 507 -20.70 10.13 -10.49
CA ASN A 507 -20.10 10.54 -9.22
C ASN A 507 -18.96 9.62 -8.75
N MET A 508 -18.68 8.53 -9.47
CA MET A 508 -17.60 7.62 -9.09
C MET A 508 -16.25 8.36 -9.03
N PRO A 509 -15.44 8.17 -7.97
CA PRO A 509 -14.13 8.79 -7.90
C PRO A 509 -13.14 8.10 -8.83
N ASN A 510 -12.20 8.88 -9.36
CA ASN A 510 -11.04 8.35 -10.06
C ASN A 510 -9.96 7.97 -9.07
N LYS A 511 -9.37 6.79 -9.24
CA LYS A 511 -8.22 6.34 -8.47
C LYS A 511 -7.24 5.59 -9.37
N HIS A 512 -5.97 5.64 -9.06
CA HIS A 512 -4.96 4.81 -9.71
C HIS A 512 -4.55 3.60 -8.83
N THR A 513 -4.89 3.63 -7.55
CA THR A 513 -4.55 2.57 -6.59
C THR A 513 -5.77 2.29 -5.72
N VAL A 514 -6.17 1.03 -5.64
CA VAL A 514 -7.33 0.62 -4.83
C VAL A 514 -6.93 -0.52 -3.90
N ILE A 515 -7.24 -0.39 -2.62
CA ILE A 515 -7.06 -1.47 -1.65
C ILE A 515 -8.15 -2.51 -1.88
N VAL A 516 -7.74 -3.74 -2.13
CA VAL A 516 -8.64 -4.89 -2.15
C VAL A 516 -8.49 -5.62 -0.82
N PRO A 517 -9.47 -5.51 0.09
CA PRO A 517 -9.40 -6.15 1.40
C PRO A 517 -9.32 -7.67 1.31
N PRO A 518 -8.81 -8.35 2.34
CA PRO A 518 -8.77 -9.81 2.38
C PRO A 518 -10.14 -10.43 2.14
N GLY A 519 -10.22 -11.41 1.24
CA GLY A 519 -11.45 -12.13 0.93
C GLY A 519 -12.54 -11.32 0.24
N LYS A 520 -12.28 -10.08 -0.13
CA LYS A 520 -13.28 -9.18 -0.74
C LYS A 520 -13.03 -8.99 -2.24
N THR A 521 -14.05 -8.48 -2.90
CA THR A 521 -14.02 -8.09 -4.30
C THR A 521 -14.19 -6.59 -4.41
N VAL A 522 -13.35 -5.95 -5.20
CA VAL A 522 -13.45 -4.53 -5.57
C VAL A 522 -13.51 -4.44 -7.07
N THR A 523 -14.43 -3.63 -7.59
CA THR A 523 -14.57 -3.43 -9.03
C THR A 523 -14.31 -1.98 -9.39
N THR A 524 -13.72 -1.78 -10.57
CA THR A 524 -13.48 -0.47 -11.17
C THR A 524 -13.91 -0.49 -12.63
N LEU A 525 -14.23 0.69 -13.15
CA LEU A 525 -14.47 0.88 -14.58
C LEU A 525 -13.30 1.63 -15.20
N LEU A 526 -12.87 1.21 -16.36
CA LEU A 526 -11.77 1.78 -17.10
C LEU A 526 -12.18 2.12 -18.51
N THR A 527 -11.92 3.35 -18.95
CA THR A 527 -11.91 3.72 -20.35
C THR A 527 -10.46 3.65 -20.84
N ALA A 528 -10.17 2.74 -21.76
CA ALA A 528 -8.83 2.51 -22.26
C ALA A 528 -8.45 3.58 -23.31
N ASP A 529 -8.10 4.77 -22.86
CA ASP A 529 -7.88 5.94 -23.70
C ASP A 529 -6.41 6.39 -23.81
N GLU A 530 -5.50 5.57 -23.32
CA GLU A 530 -4.06 5.80 -23.47
C GLU A 530 -3.38 4.56 -24.08
N LEU A 531 -2.81 4.71 -25.26
CA LEU A 531 -2.07 3.64 -25.95
C LEU A 531 -0.79 3.30 -25.19
N GLY A 532 -0.48 2.03 -25.11
CA GLY A 532 0.78 1.56 -24.53
C GLY A 532 0.68 0.23 -23.80
N GLU A 533 1.76 -0.11 -23.15
CA GLU A 533 1.88 -1.25 -22.25
C GLU A 533 1.91 -0.75 -20.82
N TRP A 534 0.88 -1.05 -20.05
CA TRP A 534 0.69 -0.52 -18.72
C TRP A 534 0.81 -1.62 -17.66
N ALA A 535 1.64 -1.38 -16.66
CA ALA A 535 1.74 -2.30 -15.54
C ALA A 535 0.46 -2.26 -14.69
N ILE A 536 -0.02 -3.41 -14.29
CA ILE A 536 -1.04 -3.59 -13.26
C ILE A 536 -0.50 -4.55 -12.21
N HIS A 537 -0.40 -4.10 -10.97
CA HIS A 537 0.29 -4.87 -9.94
C HIS A 537 -0.14 -4.49 -8.53
N CYS A 538 0.13 -5.40 -7.60
CA CYS A 538 0.07 -5.08 -6.18
C CYS A 538 1.19 -4.10 -5.82
N HIS A 539 0.88 -3.03 -5.10
CA HIS A 539 1.89 -2.05 -4.70
C HIS A 539 2.59 -2.40 -3.38
N LEU A 540 2.29 -3.53 -2.77
CA LEU A 540 3.17 -4.13 -1.79
C LEU A 540 4.40 -4.67 -2.53
N LEU A 541 5.55 -4.03 -2.31
CA LEU A 541 6.76 -4.21 -3.12
C LEU A 541 7.17 -5.68 -3.26
N TYR A 542 7.15 -6.43 -2.16
CA TYR A 542 7.58 -7.83 -2.19
C TYR A 542 6.53 -8.76 -2.78
N HIS A 543 5.24 -8.40 -2.77
CA HIS A 543 4.20 -9.11 -3.52
C HIS A 543 4.38 -8.93 -5.03
N MET A 544 4.63 -7.70 -5.48
CA MET A 544 4.94 -7.42 -6.87
C MET A 544 6.19 -8.19 -7.31
N SER A 545 7.26 -8.09 -6.54
CA SER A 545 8.54 -8.76 -6.82
C SER A 545 8.42 -10.30 -6.82
N ALA A 546 7.51 -10.85 -6.03
CA ALA A 546 7.23 -12.27 -5.96
C ALA A 546 6.24 -12.77 -7.02
N GLY A 547 5.71 -11.87 -7.87
CA GLY A 547 4.96 -12.24 -9.06
C GLY A 547 3.59 -11.61 -9.25
N MET A 548 3.05 -10.86 -8.27
CA MET A 548 1.72 -10.23 -8.38
C MET A 548 1.73 -8.99 -9.27
N MET A 549 1.90 -9.22 -10.54
CA MET A 549 1.98 -8.21 -11.59
C MET A 549 1.51 -8.79 -12.92
N ASN A 550 0.95 -7.96 -13.77
CA ASN A 550 0.69 -8.26 -15.17
C ASN A 550 0.81 -6.99 -16.02
N LYS A 551 0.68 -7.16 -17.30
CA LYS A 551 0.69 -6.10 -18.30
C LYS A 551 -0.70 -5.94 -18.88
N LEU A 552 -1.17 -4.69 -18.99
CA LEU A 552 -2.39 -4.33 -19.70
C LEU A 552 -1.97 -3.56 -20.95
N ILE A 553 -2.26 -4.12 -22.11
CA ILE A 553 -1.89 -3.53 -23.42
C ILE A 553 -3.12 -2.85 -24.00
N VAL A 554 -3.00 -1.56 -24.30
CA VAL A 554 -4.01 -0.80 -25.03
C VAL A 554 -3.49 -0.55 -26.45
N ALA A 555 -4.20 -1.08 -27.43
CA ALA A 555 -3.82 -0.97 -28.85
C ALA A 555 -5.03 -0.62 -29.73
N ASN A 556 -4.76 -0.13 -30.94
CA ASN A 556 -5.82 0.28 -31.88
C ASN A 556 -6.50 -0.88 -32.62
N VAL A 557 -5.96 -2.11 -32.51
CA VAL A 557 -6.45 -3.29 -33.26
C VAL A 557 -6.92 -4.39 -32.32
N ASP A 558 -7.88 -5.17 -32.77
CA ASP A 558 -8.40 -6.30 -32.01
C ASP A 558 -7.32 -7.34 -31.72
N SER A 559 -7.34 -7.87 -30.52
CA SER A 559 -6.32 -8.77 -29.97
C SER A 559 -6.10 -10.09 -30.72
N ASN A 560 -7.00 -10.41 -31.68
CA ASN A 560 -6.90 -11.63 -32.48
C ASN A 560 -5.97 -11.53 -33.70
N SER A 561 -5.43 -10.35 -34.02
CA SER A 561 -4.65 -10.09 -35.23
C SER A 561 -3.21 -9.68 -35.00
N THR A 562 -2.72 -9.61 -33.78
CA THR A 562 -1.39 -9.03 -33.52
C THR A 562 -0.35 -10.04 -33.03
N SER A 563 0.63 -10.27 -33.89
CA SER A 563 1.97 -10.58 -33.42
C SER A 563 2.55 -9.35 -32.69
N SER A 564 3.40 -9.54 -31.71
CA SER A 564 4.03 -8.54 -30.82
C SER A 564 4.74 -7.34 -31.49
N LYS A 565 4.49 -7.09 -32.78
CA LYS A 565 5.14 -6.05 -33.60
C LYS A 565 4.30 -4.78 -33.79
N ASP A 566 3.01 -4.79 -33.45
CA ASP A 566 2.09 -3.71 -33.83
C ASP A 566 1.67 -2.79 -32.68
N VAL A 567 2.50 -2.63 -31.65
CA VAL A 567 2.33 -1.56 -30.69
C VAL A 567 2.72 -0.25 -31.39
N VAL A 568 1.70 0.49 -31.80
CA VAL A 568 1.91 1.79 -32.45
C VAL A 568 2.46 2.77 -31.42
N THR A 569 3.74 3.05 -31.55
CA THR A 569 4.34 4.23 -30.91
C THR A 569 3.70 5.47 -31.50
N GLN A 570 3.23 6.38 -30.67
CA GLN A 570 2.83 7.72 -31.13
C GLN A 570 3.95 8.33 -31.97
N PRO A 571 3.65 8.96 -33.09
CA PRO A 571 4.69 9.59 -33.88
C PRO A 571 5.36 10.70 -33.08
N ASN A 572 6.62 10.54 -32.82
CA ASN A 572 7.47 11.51 -32.16
C ASN A 572 7.69 12.68 -33.14
N THR A 573 7.04 13.80 -32.94
CA THR A 573 7.40 15.04 -33.62
C THR A 573 8.57 15.67 -32.89
N ASN A 574 9.75 15.12 -33.05
CA ASN A 574 11.05 15.77 -32.98
C ASN A 574 12.15 14.73 -32.81
N ASP A 575 12.54 14.22 -33.98
CA ASP A 575 13.75 13.45 -34.11
C ASP A 575 14.94 14.43 -34.23
N LYS A 576 15.82 14.40 -33.22
CA LYS A 576 17.25 14.67 -33.42
C LYS A 576 18.05 13.88 -32.37
N GLY A 577 18.45 12.74 -32.77
CA GLY A 577 19.75 12.16 -32.56
C GLY A 577 20.25 11.91 -31.15
N VAL A 578 20.04 10.72 -30.65
CA VAL A 578 21.14 10.02 -29.97
C VAL A 578 21.09 8.56 -30.39
N ASN A 579 21.97 8.21 -31.30
CA ASN A 579 22.34 6.81 -31.58
C ASN A 579 23.01 6.25 -30.34
N GLN A 580 22.41 5.29 -29.70
CA GLN A 580 23.13 4.41 -28.79
C GLN A 580 22.92 2.95 -29.18
N HIS A 581 23.98 2.38 -29.63
CA HIS A 581 24.09 0.96 -29.90
C HIS A 581 23.98 0.15 -28.63
N ALA A 582 22.99 -0.72 -28.59
CA ALA A 582 22.95 -1.81 -27.63
C ALA A 582 23.90 -2.92 -28.11
N HIS A 583 24.83 -3.32 -27.28
CA HIS A 583 25.49 -4.61 -27.40
C HIS A 583 25.45 -5.31 -26.03
N HIS A 584 24.84 -6.51 -26.08
CA HIS A 584 24.85 -7.68 -25.18
C HIS A 584 24.37 -7.49 -23.74
#